data_579db342def2e1826544f923f3f9a0a3
#
_entry.id   579db342def2e1826544f923f3f9a0a3
#
_cell.length_a   1.000
_cell.length_b   1.000
_cell.length_c   1.000
_cell.angle_alpha   90.00
_cell.angle_beta   90.00
_cell.angle_gamma   90.00
#
_symmetry.space_group_name_H-M   'P 1'
#
loop_
_entity.id
_entity.type
_entity.pdbx_description
1 polymer ?
#
loop_
_entity_poly.entity_id
_entity_poly.type
_entity_poly.pdbx_seq_one_letter_code
_entity_poly.pdbx_strand_id
1 'polypeptide(L)'
;MDYRYGSHTVFQIEYHFVWVTKYRHKVLTGDVAERVRELVKQTCEAFEIRIVRGVVSKDHVHILVSSPPELAPSEIMRRIKGRTANKVFEEFPHMKKRYWGRHFWARGYFCATVGQMTEEMIKQYLEHHFEPKPNDDFRMEPE
;
A
#
# COMPACT_ATOMS: atom_id res chain seq x y z
N MET A 1 5.48 -19.87 1.36
CA MET A 1 5.99 -19.22 2.59
C MET A 1 5.71 -20.10 3.79
N ASP A 2 6.67 -20.19 4.67
CA ASP A 2 6.55 -21.05 5.82
C ASP A 2 5.67 -20.46 6.91
N TYR A 3 5.19 -21.34 7.80
CA TYR A 3 4.47 -20.89 8.98
C TYR A 3 5.40 -20.11 9.90
N ARG A 4 4.80 -19.18 10.63
CA ARG A 4 5.51 -18.40 11.64
C ARG A 4 4.96 -18.80 13.02
N TYR A 5 5.79 -18.55 14.02
CA TYR A 5 5.47 -18.98 15.39
C TYR A 5 5.48 -17.77 16.32
N GLY A 6 4.37 -17.57 17.02
CA GLY A 6 4.30 -16.68 18.17
C GLY A 6 4.49 -17.49 19.44
N SER A 7 4.36 -16.85 20.59
CA SER A 7 4.55 -17.56 21.87
C SER A 7 3.52 -18.67 22.09
N HIS A 8 2.31 -18.48 21.60
CA HIS A 8 1.24 -19.48 21.72
C HIS A 8 0.50 -19.71 20.41
N THR A 9 1.07 -19.30 19.30
CA THR A 9 0.37 -19.26 18.02
C THR A 9 1.27 -19.70 16.90
N VAL A 10 0.70 -20.48 15.99
CA VAL A 10 1.33 -20.79 14.70
C VAL A 10 0.45 -20.11 13.65
N PHE A 11 1.05 -19.37 12.74
CA PHE A 11 0.27 -18.61 11.78
C PHE A 11 0.96 -18.50 10.43
N GLN A 12 0.14 -18.28 9.42
CA GLN A 12 0.59 -17.99 8.07
C GLN A 12 -0.44 -17.05 7.49
N ILE A 13 -0.21 -15.77 7.65
CA ILE A 13 -1.14 -14.72 7.23
C ILE A 13 -0.42 -13.84 6.23
N GLU A 14 -0.89 -13.84 5.00
CA GLU A 14 -0.26 -13.08 3.93
C GLU A 14 -1.27 -12.18 3.26
N TYR A 15 -0.81 -10.99 2.93
CA TYR A 15 -1.61 -9.99 2.23
C TYR A 15 -0.86 -9.43 1.05
N HIS A 16 -1.58 -9.24 -0.05
CA HIS A 16 -1.16 -8.36 -1.12
C HIS A 16 -1.75 -6.99 -0.85
N PHE A 17 -0.93 -5.97 -0.89
CA PHE A 17 -1.38 -4.58 -0.80
C PHE A 17 -0.95 -3.82 -2.03
N VAL A 18 -1.86 -3.04 -2.58
CA VAL A 18 -1.53 -2.09 -3.65
C VAL A 18 -2.14 -0.75 -3.28
N TRP A 19 -1.35 0.31 -3.38
CA TRP A 19 -1.88 1.65 -3.17
C TRP A 19 -1.18 2.62 -4.10
N VAL A 20 -1.86 3.71 -4.41
CA VAL A 20 -1.44 4.62 -5.46
C VAL A 20 -1.22 6.02 -4.92
N THR A 21 -0.39 6.78 -5.62
CA THR A 21 -0.22 8.20 -5.33
C THR A 21 -1.51 8.95 -5.66
N LYS A 22 -1.70 10.09 -5.01
CA LYS A 22 -2.87 10.93 -5.28
C LYS A 22 -2.89 11.32 -6.75
N TYR A 23 -4.05 11.13 -7.38
CA TYR A 23 -4.26 11.34 -8.82
C TYR A 23 -3.28 10.56 -9.70
N ARG A 24 -2.67 9.51 -9.14
CA ARG A 24 -1.64 8.70 -9.81
C ARG A 24 -0.50 9.55 -10.40
N HIS A 25 -0.12 10.60 -9.70
CA HIS A 25 1.05 11.37 -10.10
C HIS A 25 2.29 10.47 -10.12
N LYS A 26 3.06 10.56 -11.20
CA LYS A 26 4.25 9.73 -11.39
C LYS A 26 5.45 10.33 -10.67
N VAL A 27 5.38 10.33 -9.35
CA VAL A 27 6.40 10.96 -8.51
C VAL A 27 7.32 9.99 -7.80
N LEU A 28 7.01 8.68 -7.86
CA LEU A 28 7.85 7.68 -7.22
C LEU A 28 9.00 7.31 -8.15
N THR A 29 9.95 8.24 -8.27
CA THR A 29 11.13 8.09 -9.11
C THR A 29 12.35 8.58 -8.33
N GLY A 30 13.52 8.08 -8.73
CA GLY A 30 14.77 8.54 -8.14
C GLY A 30 14.80 8.44 -6.63
N ASP A 31 15.20 9.52 -5.99
CA ASP A 31 15.38 9.56 -4.53
C ASP A 31 14.07 9.37 -3.78
N VAL A 32 12.97 9.85 -4.31
CA VAL A 32 11.66 9.68 -3.68
C VAL A 32 11.28 8.20 -3.63
N ALA A 33 11.46 7.49 -4.74
CA ALA A 33 11.17 6.05 -4.81
C ALA A 33 12.05 5.27 -3.85
N GLU A 34 13.34 5.59 -3.82
CA GLU A 34 14.29 4.97 -2.89
C GLU A 34 13.84 5.15 -1.45
N ARG A 35 13.48 6.37 -1.11
CA ARG A 35 13.10 6.70 0.26
C ARG A 35 11.79 6.02 0.66
N VAL A 36 10.83 5.97 -0.25
CA VAL A 36 9.56 5.27 0.00
C VAL A 36 9.85 3.79 0.27
N ARG A 37 10.71 3.18 -0.54
CA ARG A 37 11.08 1.78 -0.35
C ARG A 37 11.67 1.55 1.04
N GLU A 38 12.62 2.40 1.45
CA GLU A 38 13.22 2.30 2.77
C GLU A 38 12.21 2.46 3.89
N LEU A 39 11.31 3.44 3.77
CA LEU A 39 10.33 3.72 4.80
C LEU A 39 9.31 2.60 4.94
N VAL A 40 8.89 2.02 3.82
CA VAL A 40 7.99 0.86 3.86
C VAL A 40 8.68 -0.30 4.59
N LYS A 41 9.93 -0.55 4.24
CA LYS A 41 10.70 -1.62 4.88
C LYS A 41 10.86 -1.39 6.38
N GLN A 42 11.24 -0.18 6.77
CA GLN A 42 11.42 0.17 8.19
C GLN A 42 10.12 0.02 8.97
N THR A 43 9.02 0.48 8.39
CA THR A 43 7.73 0.38 9.05
C THR A 43 7.33 -1.07 9.26
N CYS A 44 7.51 -1.89 8.23
CA CYS A 44 7.19 -3.30 8.34
C CYS A 44 8.06 -3.99 9.38
N GLU A 45 9.35 -3.72 9.39
CA GLU A 45 10.26 -4.31 10.38
C GLU A 45 9.85 -3.95 11.81
N ALA A 46 9.43 -2.71 12.03
CA ALA A 46 9.04 -2.25 13.36
C ALA A 46 7.83 -2.99 13.92
N PHE A 47 6.98 -3.52 13.06
CA PHE A 47 5.76 -4.24 13.46
C PHE A 47 5.81 -5.72 13.15
N GLU A 48 7.01 -6.24 12.93
CA GLU A 48 7.24 -7.66 12.65
C GLU A 48 6.48 -8.16 11.42
N ILE A 49 6.27 -7.27 10.48
CA ILE A 49 5.69 -7.58 9.18
C ILE A 49 6.85 -7.92 8.26
N ARG A 50 6.80 -9.08 7.62
CA ARG A 50 7.86 -9.51 6.70
C ARG A 50 7.44 -9.23 5.28
N ILE A 51 8.26 -8.51 4.54
CA ILE A 51 8.03 -8.25 3.13
C ILE A 51 8.59 -9.43 2.34
N VAL A 52 7.70 -10.15 1.66
CA VAL A 52 8.10 -11.26 0.78
C VAL A 52 8.60 -10.71 -0.54
N ARG A 53 7.85 -9.77 -1.09
CA ARG A 53 8.19 -9.08 -2.33
C ARG A 53 7.61 -7.68 -2.29
N GLY A 54 8.28 -6.77 -2.98
CA GLY A 54 7.76 -5.42 -3.10
C GLY A 54 8.23 -4.78 -4.38
N VAL A 55 7.38 -3.97 -4.97
CA VAL A 55 7.70 -3.20 -6.16
C VAL A 55 7.19 -1.79 -5.95
N VAL A 56 8.07 -0.82 -6.21
CA VAL A 56 7.69 0.59 -6.24
C VAL A 56 7.69 1.01 -7.70
N SER A 57 6.51 1.27 -8.23
CA SER A 57 6.34 1.79 -9.57
C SER A 57 6.19 3.30 -9.50
N LYS A 58 6.13 3.98 -10.64
CA LYS A 58 6.14 5.44 -10.66
C LYS A 58 4.96 6.05 -9.90
N ASP A 59 3.82 5.40 -9.87
CA ASP A 59 2.59 5.94 -9.29
C ASP A 59 1.90 4.98 -8.32
N HIS A 60 2.54 3.88 -7.97
CA HIS A 60 1.93 2.93 -7.02
C HIS A 60 2.98 2.03 -6.39
N VAL A 61 2.58 1.39 -5.31
CA VAL A 61 3.40 0.41 -4.60
C VAL A 61 2.60 -0.88 -4.49
N HIS A 62 3.27 -2.00 -4.69
CA HIS A 62 2.67 -3.31 -4.51
C HIS A 62 3.60 -4.12 -3.60
N ILE A 63 3.07 -4.64 -2.51
CA ILE A 63 3.84 -5.51 -1.63
C ILE A 63 3.05 -6.77 -1.30
N LEU A 64 3.79 -7.84 -1.12
CA LEU A 64 3.27 -9.08 -0.54
C LEU A 64 3.94 -9.23 0.82
N VAL A 65 3.16 -9.30 1.86
CA VAL A 65 3.69 -9.35 3.22
C VAL A 65 3.13 -10.53 4.00
N SER A 66 3.93 -10.97 4.97
CA SER A 66 3.50 -11.91 5.99
C SER A 66 3.27 -11.10 7.27
N SER A 67 2.07 -11.17 7.81
CA SER A 67 1.64 -10.35 8.93
C SER A 67 1.51 -11.17 10.21
N PRO A 68 1.86 -10.60 11.36
CA PRO A 68 1.48 -11.23 12.61
C PRO A 68 -0.04 -11.16 12.81
N PRO A 69 -0.62 -12.09 13.59
CA PRO A 69 -2.08 -12.20 13.69
C PRO A 69 -2.78 -11.03 14.39
N GLU A 70 -2.05 -10.26 15.18
CA GLU A 70 -2.66 -9.15 15.92
C GLU A 70 -2.84 -7.87 15.11
N LEU A 71 -2.35 -7.81 13.86
CA LEU A 71 -2.48 -6.62 13.03
C LEU A 71 -3.55 -6.78 11.96
N ALA A 72 -4.49 -5.84 11.95
CA ALA A 72 -5.48 -5.77 10.88
C ALA A 72 -4.85 -5.15 9.63
N PRO A 73 -5.30 -5.52 8.43
CA PRO A 73 -4.80 -4.89 7.20
C PRO A 73 -4.93 -3.38 7.20
N SER A 74 -6.03 -2.85 7.73
CA SER A 74 -6.24 -1.41 7.81
C SER A 74 -5.19 -0.73 8.68
N GLU A 75 -4.79 -1.38 9.76
CA GLU A 75 -3.76 -0.85 10.65
C GLU A 75 -2.40 -0.83 9.96
N ILE A 76 -2.08 -1.90 9.24
CA ILE A 76 -0.83 -1.97 8.48
C ILE A 76 -0.76 -0.82 7.49
N MET A 77 -1.82 -0.61 6.72
CA MET A 77 -1.85 0.43 5.70
C MET A 77 -1.84 1.83 6.30
N ARG A 78 -2.53 2.03 7.41
CA ARG A 78 -2.53 3.32 8.08
C ARG A 78 -1.12 3.71 8.49
N ARG A 79 -0.36 2.78 9.04
CA ARG A 79 1.01 3.04 9.48
C ARG A 79 1.95 3.29 8.31
N ILE A 80 1.87 2.46 7.28
CA ILE A 80 2.74 2.60 6.11
C ILE A 80 2.45 3.90 5.38
N LYS A 81 1.18 4.17 5.07
CA LYS A 81 0.80 5.37 4.32
C LYS A 81 1.09 6.64 5.11
N GLY A 82 0.79 6.62 6.42
CA GLY A 82 1.03 7.79 7.26
C GLY A 82 2.50 8.13 7.36
N ARG A 83 3.32 7.15 7.66
CA ARG A 83 4.75 7.40 7.82
C ARG A 83 5.41 7.82 6.51
N THR A 84 5.09 7.14 5.43
CA THR A 84 5.69 7.49 4.13
C THR A 84 5.28 8.88 3.68
N ALA A 85 4.01 9.23 3.80
CA ALA A 85 3.54 10.56 3.42
C ALA A 85 4.22 11.66 4.24
N ASN A 86 4.28 11.49 5.55
CA ASN A 86 4.89 12.48 6.44
C ASN A 86 6.36 12.68 6.13
N LYS A 87 7.10 11.58 6.01
CA LYS A 87 8.55 11.67 5.78
C LYS A 87 8.90 12.19 4.40
N VAL A 88 8.13 11.81 3.37
CA VAL A 88 8.37 12.31 2.03
C VAL A 88 8.13 13.82 1.97
N PHE A 89 7.06 14.31 2.57
CA PHE A 89 6.80 15.75 2.59
C PHE A 89 7.83 16.51 3.40
N GLU A 90 8.35 15.89 4.46
CA GLU A 90 9.39 16.51 5.28
C GLU A 90 10.72 16.59 4.55
N GLU A 91 11.10 15.52 3.88
CA GLU A 91 12.42 15.40 3.24
C GLU A 91 12.45 15.94 1.82
N PHE A 92 11.29 16.02 1.19
CA PHE A 92 11.15 16.53 -0.19
C PHE A 92 10.10 17.64 -0.20
N PRO A 93 10.45 18.84 0.33
CA PRO A 93 9.46 19.90 0.52
C PRO A 93 8.73 20.33 -0.73
N HIS A 94 9.36 20.21 -1.91
CA HIS A 94 8.71 20.57 -3.17
C HIS A 94 7.48 19.71 -3.46
N MET A 95 7.37 18.56 -2.85
CA MET A 95 6.21 17.68 -3.02
C MET A 95 4.95 18.26 -2.39
N LYS A 96 5.10 19.04 -1.32
CA LYS A 96 3.94 19.67 -0.69
C LYS A 96 3.22 20.63 -1.60
N LYS A 97 3.97 21.33 -2.43
CA LYS A 97 3.37 22.30 -3.37
C LYS A 97 2.55 21.58 -4.43
N ARG A 98 2.95 20.36 -4.78
CA ARG A 98 2.26 19.58 -5.79
C ARG A 98 1.00 18.91 -5.24
N TYR A 99 1.02 18.52 -3.97
CA TYR A 99 -0.08 17.78 -3.35
C TYR A 99 -0.85 18.69 -2.42
N TRP A 100 -1.92 19.20 -2.95
CA TRP A 100 -2.79 20.08 -2.23
C TRP A 100 -3.43 19.32 -1.07
N GLY A 101 -3.48 19.93 0.11
CA GLY A 101 -4.10 19.32 1.28
C GLY A 101 -3.28 18.22 1.96
N ARG A 102 -2.00 18.12 1.64
CA ARG A 102 -1.06 17.18 2.28
C ARG A 102 -1.37 15.72 2.07
N HIS A 103 -2.06 15.40 1.00
CA HIS A 103 -2.36 14.00 0.71
C HIS A 103 -1.43 13.48 -0.37
N PHE A 104 -0.42 12.74 0.06
CA PHE A 104 0.53 12.13 -0.88
C PHE A 104 -0.09 10.91 -1.58
N TRP A 105 -0.81 10.10 -0.83
CA TRP A 105 -1.44 8.89 -1.35
C TRP A 105 -2.92 9.12 -1.65
N ALA A 106 -3.42 8.42 -2.66
CA ALA A 106 -4.85 8.36 -2.88
C ALA A 106 -5.51 7.67 -1.69
N ARG A 107 -6.78 7.93 -1.49
CA ARG A 107 -7.53 7.30 -0.43
C ARG A 107 -7.70 5.81 -0.73
N GLY A 108 -7.65 4.99 0.32
CA GLY A 108 -7.89 3.56 0.17
C GLY A 108 -6.67 2.78 -0.31
N TYR A 109 -6.89 1.52 -0.55
CA TYR A 109 -5.87 0.58 -0.98
C TYR A 109 -6.55 -0.69 -1.44
N PHE A 110 -5.83 -1.50 -2.23
CA PHE A 110 -6.26 -2.84 -2.55
C PHE A 110 -5.63 -3.81 -1.55
N CYS A 111 -6.42 -4.75 -1.06
CA CYS A 111 -5.92 -5.79 -0.17
C CYS A 111 -6.55 -7.12 -0.54
N ALA A 112 -5.72 -8.12 -0.72
CA ALA A 112 -6.17 -9.48 -0.94
C ALA A 112 -5.35 -10.42 -0.06
N THR A 113 -5.99 -11.45 0.44
CA THR A 113 -5.30 -12.49 1.18
C THR A 113 -4.56 -13.40 0.22
N VAL A 114 -4.15 -14.55 0.70
CA VAL A 114 -3.38 -15.49 -0.09
C VAL A 114 -4.13 -15.92 -1.34
N GLY A 115 -3.40 -16.27 -2.33
CA GLY A 115 -3.91 -16.77 -3.58
C GLY A 115 -3.20 -16.08 -4.71
N GLN A 116 -3.63 -16.41 -5.90
CA GLN A 116 -3.02 -15.84 -7.06
C GLN A 116 -3.57 -14.45 -7.29
N MET A 117 -2.72 -13.47 -7.11
CA MET A 117 -3.04 -12.15 -7.52
C MET A 117 -2.54 -11.99 -8.94
N THR A 118 -3.45 -11.92 -9.88
CA THR A 118 -3.08 -11.79 -11.28
C THR A 118 -2.76 -10.33 -11.59
N GLU A 119 -1.93 -10.14 -12.62
CA GLU A 119 -1.67 -8.80 -13.11
C GLU A 119 -2.95 -8.09 -13.53
N GLU A 120 -3.91 -8.87 -14.02
CA GLU A 120 -5.21 -8.36 -14.41
C GLU A 120 -5.95 -7.70 -13.25
N MET A 121 -5.93 -8.31 -12.07
CA MET A 121 -6.59 -7.76 -10.89
C MET A 121 -5.94 -6.45 -10.46
N ILE A 122 -4.62 -6.40 -10.48
CA ILE A 122 -3.89 -5.19 -10.15
C ILE A 122 -4.22 -4.09 -11.14
N LYS A 123 -4.24 -4.44 -12.43
CA LYS A 123 -4.54 -3.51 -13.49
C LYS A 123 -5.93 -2.91 -13.33
N GLN A 124 -6.92 -3.74 -13.04
CA GLN A 124 -8.29 -3.28 -12.82
C GLN A 124 -8.36 -2.31 -11.65
N TYR A 125 -7.68 -2.60 -10.56
CA TYR A 125 -7.65 -1.69 -9.42
C TYR A 125 -7.04 -0.34 -9.81
N LEU A 126 -5.91 -0.36 -10.50
CA LEU A 126 -5.23 0.86 -10.89
C LEU A 126 -6.06 1.69 -11.85
N GLU A 127 -6.73 1.06 -12.80
CA GLU A 127 -7.59 1.76 -13.75
C GLU A 127 -8.77 2.44 -13.07
N HIS A 128 -9.39 1.76 -12.12
CA HIS A 128 -10.56 2.30 -11.43
C HIS A 128 -10.25 3.52 -10.57
N HIS A 129 -9.01 3.71 -10.20
CA HIS A 129 -8.64 4.85 -9.37
C HIS A 129 -8.76 6.19 -10.08
N PHE A 130 -8.76 6.16 -11.40
CA PHE A 130 -8.80 7.40 -12.16
C PHE A 130 -10.16 7.78 -12.66
N GLU A 131 -11.03 6.82 -12.78
CA GLU A 131 -12.31 7.08 -13.39
C GLU A 131 -13.21 7.78 -12.40
N PRO A 132 -13.65 9.02 -12.72
CA PRO A 132 -14.69 9.64 -11.92
C PRO A 132 -15.91 8.71 -12.02
N LYS A 133 -16.44 8.33 -10.91
CA LYS A 133 -17.63 7.52 -10.88
C LYS A 133 -18.80 8.40 -11.28
N PRO A 134 -19.34 8.23 -12.48
CA PRO A 134 -20.41 9.11 -12.94
C PRO A 134 -21.64 9.00 -12.07
N ASN A 135 -21.99 7.82 -11.68
CA ASN A 135 -23.10 7.59 -10.77
C ASN A 135 -22.64 6.55 -9.79
N ASP A 136 -22.63 6.93 -8.56
CA ASP A 136 -22.30 5.98 -7.54
C ASP A 136 -23.51 5.08 -7.33
N ASP A 137 -23.62 4.11 -8.20
CA ASP A 137 -24.63 3.09 -8.08
C ASP A 137 -24.26 2.24 -6.89
N PHE A 138 -24.87 2.54 -5.79
CA PHE A 138 -24.61 1.80 -4.58
C PHE A 138 -25.26 0.43 -4.66
N ARG A 139 -24.44 -0.61 -4.77
CA ARG A 139 -24.93 -1.99 -4.86
C ARG A 139 -24.49 -2.79 -3.67
N MET A 140 -25.46 -3.47 -3.08
CA MET A 140 -25.17 -4.37 -1.98
C MET A 140 -24.86 -5.77 -2.47
N GLU A 141 -25.26 -6.09 -3.67
CA GLU A 141 -25.14 -7.43 -4.21
C GLU A 141 -24.26 -7.45 -5.43
N PRO A 142 -23.15 -8.14 -5.40
CA PRO A 142 -22.40 -8.43 -6.61
C PRO A 142 -23.10 -9.57 -7.34
N GLU A 143 -23.64 -9.33 -8.42
CA GLU A 143 -24.22 -10.44 -9.20
C GLU A 143 -23.24 -11.10 -10.08
#